data_58cdf36589d894c925b34f2d3ceb140e
#
_entry.id   58cdf36589d894c925b34f2d3ceb140e
#
_cell.length_a   1.000
_cell.length_b   1.000
_cell.length_c   1.000
_cell.angle_alpha   90.00
_cell.angle_beta   90.00
_cell.angle_gamma   90.00
#
_symmetry.space_group_name_H-M   'P 1'
#
loop_
_entity.id
_entity.type
_entity.pdbx_description
1 polymer ?
#
loop_
_entity_poly.entity_id
_entity_poly.type
_entity_poly.pdbx_seq_one_letter_code
_entity_poly.pdbx_strand_id
1 'polypeptide(L)'
;MSKKDKKIILVAQCLINPYCRVHVLGQNFPLSHELMDYLMKLRVGIIQYPCPETTAMGLKRNPQGRQQYDNIFFRNHCKDLLQTPFLMVEEFLKNGYRLAAYIGLHNSPTCGIHWGKHKVNRYSTESPMPVDNPDPKEPVLMGIMAEILSEKFHVLNMDVPFLELPIQQPPESEQRTKFWVDLKHLVEPRNPEYMEQNGN
;
A
#
# COMPACT_ATOMS: atom_id res chain seq x y z
N MET A 1 4.15 -24.47 -21.30
CA MET A 1 4.52 -23.45 -20.30
C MET A 1 4.28 -24.04 -18.92
N SER A 2 5.33 -24.18 -18.12
CA SER A 2 5.26 -24.67 -16.73
C SER A 2 4.21 -23.85 -15.97
N LYS A 3 3.40 -24.49 -15.10
CA LYS A 3 2.50 -23.82 -14.13
C LYS A 3 3.36 -23.05 -13.11
N LYS A 4 4.03 -21.99 -13.56
CA LYS A 4 4.86 -21.15 -12.70
C LYS A 4 3.97 -20.27 -11.86
N ASP A 5 4.39 -20.09 -10.63
CA ASP A 5 3.82 -19.26 -9.56
C ASP A 5 3.54 -17.82 -10.07
N LYS A 6 2.41 -17.67 -10.76
CA LYS A 6 1.96 -16.41 -11.35
C LYS A 6 1.48 -15.52 -10.22
N LYS A 7 2.16 -14.41 -10.00
CA LYS A 7 1.90 -13.51 -8.87
C LYS A 7 1.36 -12.17 -9.34
N ILE A 8 0.42 -11.65 -8.57
CA ILE A 8 -0.05 -10.27 -8.65
C ILE A 8 0.09 -9.62 -7.27
N ILE A 9 0.19 -8.31 -7.25
CA ILE A 9 0.09 -7.50 -6.05
C ILE A 9 -0.99 -6.43 -6.23
N LEU A 10 -1.60 -6.02 -5.12
CA LEU A 10 -2.51 -4.88 -5.06
C LEU A 10 -1.77 -3.70 -4.43
N VAL A 11 -1.65 -2.58 -5.14
CA VAL A 11 -0.77 -1.47 -4.76
C VAL A 11 -1.49 -0.13 -4.75
N ALA A 12 -1.17 0.70 -3.75
CA ALA A 12 -1.70 2.07 -3.66
C ALA A 12 -1.19 2.93 -4.82
N GLN A 13 -2.07 3.71 -5.44
CA GLN A 13 -1.75 4.58 -6.57
C GLN A 13 -0.55 5.48 -6.32
N CYS A 14 -0.43 6.06 -5.13
CA CYS A 14 0.65 6.99 -4.80
C CYS A 14 2.05 6.34 -4.70
N LEU A 15 2.13 5.02 -4.73
CA LEU A 15 3.40 4.28 -4.80
C LEU A 15 3.91 4.16 -6.24
N ILE A 16 3.00 4.20 -7.22
CA ILE A 16 3.30 4.19 -8.66
C ILE A 16 3.38 5.63 -9.20
N ASN A 17 2.44 6.47 -8.76
CA ASN A 17 2.36 7.88 -9.14
C ASN A 17 2.50 8.78 -7.90
N PRO A 18 3.72 9.17 -7.50
CA PRO A 18 3.97 10.01 -6.33
C PRO A 18 3.26 11.38 -6.36
N TYR A 19 2.85 11.88 -7.51
CA TYR A 19 2.09 13.13 -7.61
C TYR A 19 0.71 13.09 -6.94
N CYS A 20 0.19 11.89 -6.65
CA CYS A 20 -1.05 11.74 -5.89
C CYS A 20 -0.90 12.02 -4.38
N ARG A 21 0.34 12.14 -3.87
CA ARG A 21 0.60 12.42 -2.45
C ARG A 21 0.26 13.85 -2.11
N VAL A 22 -0.06 14.11 -0.83
CA VAL A 22 -0.15 15.49 -0.34
C VAL A 22 1.22 16.17 -0.44
N HIS A 23 1.24 17.45 -0.78
CA HIS A 23 2.50 18.17 -1.07
C HIS A 23 3.54 18.10 0.05
N VAL A 24 3.09 18.14 1.29
CA VAL A 24 3.98 18.11 2.47
C VAL A 24 4.76 16.80 2.64
N LEU A 25 4.30 15.69 2.04
CA LEU A 25 5.00 14.40 2.10
C LEU A 25 6.13 14.25 1.08
N GLY A 26 6.27 15.21 0.19
CA GLY A 26 7.26 15.15 -0.88
C GLY A 26 6.96 14.07 -1.93
N GLN A 27 7.74 14.11 -2.99
CA GLN A 27 7.61 13.21 -4.13
C GLN A 27 8.85 12.31 -4.18
N ASN A 28 8.91 11.30 -3.30
CA ASN A 28 10.02 10.35 -3.29
C ASN A 28 9.91 9.38 -4.49
N PHE A 29 10.30 9.85 -5.67
CA PHE A 29 10.33 9.04 -6.89
C PHE A 29 11.34 7.89 -6.84
N PRO A 30 12.58 8.05 -6.31
CA PRO A 30 13.55 6.97 -6.33
C PRO A 30 13.04 5.67 -5.74
N LEU A 31 12.38 5.70 -4.57
CA LEU A 31 11.86 4.50 -3.94
C LEU A 31 10.67 3.89 -4.69
N SER A 32 9.83 4.74 -5.33
CA SER A 32 8.75 4.26 -6.20
C SER A 32 9.31 3.56 -7.44
N HIS A 33 10.35 4.11 -8.07
CA HIS A 33 11.04 3.48 -9.20
C HIS A 33 11.70 2.16 -8.79
N GLU A 34 12.40 2.14 -7.66
CA GLU A 34 13.02 0.92 -7.12
C GLU A 34 12.00 -0.21 -6.94
N LEU A 35 10.83 0.10 -6.35
CA LEU A 35 9.75 -0.86 -6.20
C LEU A 35 9.24 -1.37 -7.56
N MET A 36 8.98 -0.47 -8.50
CA MET A 36 8.47 -0.82 -9.82
C MET A 36 9.47 -1.67 -10.60
N ASP A 37 10.74 -1.25 -10.64
CA ASP A 37 11.81 -1.97 -11.33
C ASP A 37 11.98 -3.39 -10.76
N TYR A 38 11.93 -3.50 -9.44
CA TYR A 38 12.02 -4.80 -8.77
C TYR A 38 10.88 -5.74 -9.17
N LEU A 39 9.64 -5.27 -9.10
CA LEU A 39 8.47 -6.06 -9.45
C LEU A 39 8.45 -6.45 -10.94
N MET A 40 8.82 -5.52 -11.82
CA MET A 40 8.88 -5.78 -13.27
C MET A 40 9.96 -6.81 -13.62
N LYS A 41 11.15 -6.74 -13.00
CA LYS A 41 12.21 -7.76 -13.18
C LYS A 41 11.73 -9.16 -12.80
N LEU A 42 10.92 -9.27 -11.75
CA LEU A 42 10.35 -10.55 -11.31
C LEU A 42 9.07 -10.96 -12.07
N ARG A 43 8.61 -10.15 -13.02
CA ARG A 43 7.37 -10.36 -13.78
C ARG A 43 6.15 -10.54 -12.88
N VAL A 44 6.09 -9.78 -11.79
CA VAL A 44 4.93 -9.70 -10.91
C VAL A 44 3.90 -8.77 -11.52
N GLY A 45 2.65 -9.22 -11.65
CA GLY A 45 1.55 -8.39 -12.12
C GLY A 45 1.16 -7.34 -11.06
N ILE A 46 0.80 -6.13 -11.50
CA ILE A 46 0.46 -5.03 -10.60
C ILE A 46 -0.98 -4.61 -10.86
N ILE A 47 -1.79 -4.68 -9.83
CA ILE A 47 -3.14 -4.09 -9.81
C ILE A 47 -3.08 -2.85 -8.92
N GLN A 48 -3.31 -1.69 -9.53
CA GLN A 48 -3.36 -0.43 -8.81
C GLN A 48 -4.81 -0.12 -8.38
N TYR A 49 -5.02 0.31 -7.14
CA TYR A 49 -6.26 0.95 -6.75
C TYR A 49 -6.10 2.48 -6.67
N PRO A 50 -7.14 3.26 -7.05
CA PRO A 50 -7.08 4.72 -7.02
C PRO A 50 -6.86 5.26 -5.61
N CYS A 51 -6.16 6.40 -5.49
CA CYS A 51 -5.98 7.07 -4.21
C CYS A 51 -7.31 7.66 -3.73
N PRO A 52 -7.88 7.19 -2.61
CA PRO A 52 -9.18 7.66 -2.14
C PRO A 52 -9.16 9.13 -1.71
N GLU A 53 -8.03 9.61 -1.22
CA GLU A 53 -7.88 11.02 -0.86
C GLU A 53 -7.87 11.92 -2.09
N THR A 54 -7.14 11.54 -3.15
CA THR A 54 -7.05 12.33 -4.38
C THR A 54 -8.38 12.36 -5.10
N THR A 55 -9.10 11.24 -5.13
CA THR A 55 -10.39 11.13 -5.82
C THR A 55 -11.53 11.82 -5.05
N ALA A 56 -11.45 11.89 -3.72
CA ALA A 56 -12.44 12.60 -2.91
C ALA A 56 -12.18 14.12 -2.81
N MET A 57 -10.91 14.55 -2.73
CA MET A 57 -10.57 15.93 -2.36
C MET A 57 -9.61 16.63 -3.30
N GLY A 58 -9.15 15.92 -4.35
CA GLY A 58 -8.21 16.48 -5.33
C GLY A 58 -6.76 16.53 -4.87
N LEU A 59 -5.90 17.02 -5.79
CA LEU A 59 -4.45 17.07 -5.57
C LEU A 59 -4.01 18.15 -4.58
N LYS A 60 -4.78 19.23 -4.45
CA LYS A 60 -4.44 20.38 -3.57
C LYS A 60 -5.00 20.23 -2.15
N ARG A 61 -5.38 19.02 -1.75
CA ARG A 61 -5.91 18.78 -0.40
C ARG A 61 -4.88 19.05 0.69
N ASN A 62 -5.36 19.47 1.84
CA ASN A 62 -4.54 19.54 3.04
C ASN A 62 -4.36 18.15 3.66
N PRO A 63 -3.24 17.90 4.36
CA PRO A 63 -3.07 16.69 5.16
C PRO A 63 -4.19 16.56 6.21
N GLN A 64 -4.70 15.35 6.36
CA GLN A 64 -5.75 15.04 7.34
C GLN A 64 -5.38 13.77 8.13
N GLY A 65 -5.90 13.68 9.36
CA GLY A 65 -5.79 12.49 10.17
C GLY A 65 -6.85 11.44 9.82
N ARG A 66 -6.66 10.20 10.28
CA ARG A 66 -7.58 9.10 10.04
C ARG A 66 -9.01 9.43 10.49
N GLN A 67 -9.19 10.11 11.64
CA GLN A 67 -10.51 10.45 12.17
C GLN A 67 -11.34 11.35 11.24
N GLN A 68 -10.69 12.13 10.39
CA GLN A 68 -11.39 13.00 9.43
C GLN A 68 -11.89 12.21 8.23
N TYR A 69 -11.20 11.11 7.88
CA TYR A 69 -11.60 10.17 6.83
C TYR A 69 -12.59 9.12 7.34
N ASP A 70 -12.65 8.85 8.65
CA ASP A 70 -13.52 7.83 9.23
C ASP A 70 -14.97 8.33 9.34
N ASN A 71 -15.61 8.42 8.20
CA ASN A 71 -17.02 8.77 8.08
C ASN A 71 -17.69 7.94 6.98
N ILE A 72 -19.02 7.89 7.01
CA ILE A 72 -19.81 7.00 6.14
C ILE A 72 -19.62 7.30 4.65
N PHE A 73 -19.46 8.59 4.29
CA PHE A 73 -19.31 9.00 2.88
C PHE A 73 -17.96 8.56 2.33
N PHE A 74 -16.89 8.80 3.09
CA PHE A 74 -15.55 8.41 2.67
C PHE A 74 -15.36 6.89 2.65
N ARG A 75 -15.93 6.15 3.62
CA ARG A 75 -15.94 4.69 3.61
C ARG A 75 -16.66 4.12 2.38
N ASN A 76 -17.81 4.68 2.00
CA ASN A 76 -18.52 4.27 0.78
C ASN A 76 -17.70 4.62 -0.47
N HIS A 77 -17.11 5.81 -0.54
CA HIS A 77 -16.21 6.18 -1.62
C HIS A 77 -15.05 5.19 -1.77
N CYS A 78 -14.41 4.77 -0.67
CA CYS A 78 -13.38 3.72 -0.70
C CYS A 78 -13.90 2.39 -1.25
N LYS A 79 -15.10 1.96 -0.84
CA LYS A 79 -15.73 0.73 -1.34
C LYS A 79 -15.99 0.79 -2.84
N ASP A 80 -16.47 1.92 -3.34
CA ASP A 80 -16.73 2.14 -4.77
C ASP A 80 -15.42 2.09 -5.58
N LEU A 81 -14.36 2.73 -5.10
CA LEU A 81 -13.04 2.71 -5.75
C LEU A 81 -12.42 1.30 -5.81
N LEU A 82 -12.75 0.45 -4.86
CA LEU A 82 -12.23 -0.91 -4.78
C LEU A 82 -12.98 -1.91 -5.67
N GLN A 83 -14.15 -1.57 -6.20
CA GLN A 83 -14.96 -2.52 -6.99
C GLN A 83 -14.18 -3.09 -8.17
N THR A 84 -13.69 -2.24 -9.07
CA THR A 84 -12.95 -2.70 -10.25
C THR A 84 -11.62 -3.39 -9.92
N PRO A 85 -10.73 -2.82 -9.09
CA PRO A 85 -9.51 -3.50 -8.67
C PRO A 85 -9.78 -4.88 -8.08
N PHE A 86 -10.86 -5.01 -7.32
CA PHE A 86 -11.19 -6.27 -6.69
C PHE A 86 -11.70 -7.32 -7.67
N LEU A 87 -12.56 -6.93 -8.63
CA LEU A 87 -12.97 -7.81 -9.73
C LEU A 87 -11.76 -8.28 -10.55
N MET A 88 -10.77 -7.41 -10.77
CA MET A 88 -9.51 -7.81 -11.41
C MET A 88 -8.77 -8.86 -10.58
N VAL A 89 -8.65 -8.67 -9.26
CA VAL A 89 -8.05 -9.67 -8.37
C VAL A 89 -8.77 -11.00 -8.49
N GLU A 90 -10.11 -11.02 -8.39
CA GLU A 90 -10.92 -12.24 -8.53
C GLU A 90 -10.70 -12.95 -9.86
N GLU A 91 -10.66 -12.20 -10.97
CA GLU A 91 -10.42 -12.76 -12.30
C GLU A 91 -9.03 -13.39 -12.40
N PHE A 92 -8.00 -12.73 -11.88
CA PHE A 92 -6.65 -13.31 -11.84
C PHE A 92 -6.59 -14.58 -10.99
N LEU A 93 -7.24 -14.59 -9.81
CA LEU A 93 -7.29 -15.77 -8.93
C LEU A 93 -7.97 -16.97 -9.63
N LYS A 94 -9.08 -16.75 -10.33
CA LYS A 94 -9.76 -17.79 -11.12
C LYS A 94 -8.88 -18.38 -12.21
N ASN A 95 -7.93 -17.60 -12.72
CA ASN A 95 -6.97 -18.01 -13.76
C ASN A 95 -5.63 -18.54 -13.19
N GLY A 96 -5.60 -18.88 -11.90
CA GLY A 96 -4.47 -19.52 -11.24
C GLY A 96 -3.32 -18.59 -10.88
N TYR A 97 -3.58 -17.28 -10.80
CA TYR A 97 -2.66 -16.33 -10.20
C TYR A 97 -2.84 -16.32 -8.68
N ARG A 98 -1.80 -15.89 -7.96
CA ARG A 98 -1.84 -15.68 -6.52
C ARG A 98 -1.71 -14.19 -6.21
N LEU A 99 -2.59 -13.65 -5.38
CA LEU A 99 -2.39 -12.33 -4.79
C LEU A 99 -1.30 -12.44 -3.71
N ALA A 100 -0.11 -11.95 -4.03
CA ALA A 100 1.07 -12.11 -3.18
C ALA A 100 1.10 -11.15 -2.02
N ALA A 101 0.63 -9.92 -2.23
CA ALA A 101 0.57 -8.90 -1.18
C ALA A 101 -0.37 -7.74 -1.55
N TYR A 102 -0.81 -7.04 -0.52
CA TYR A 102 -1.22 -5.65 -0.59
C TYR A 102 -0.04 -4.75 -0.19
N ILE A 103 0.17 -3.64 -0.91
CA ILE A 103 1.21 -2.66 -0.55
C ILE A 103 0.57 -1.27 -0.43
N GLY A 104 0.58 -0.74 0.79
CA GLY A 104 0.15 0.60 1.13
C GLY A 104 1.32 1.56 1.38
N LEU A 105 1.01 2.82 1.65
CA LEU A 105 1.98 3.84 2.03
C LEU A 105 2.08 3.89 3.55
N HIS A 106 3.29 3.76 4.09
CA HIS A 106 3.53 3.89 5.53
C HIS A 106 3.02 5.23 6.08
N ASN A 107 2.42 5.19 7.26
CA ASN A 107 1.78 6.34 7.91
C ASN A 107 0.68 7.01 7.09
N SER A 108 0.07 6.33 6.14
CA SER A 108 -1.10 6.89 5.45
C SER A 108 -2.39 6.64 6.25
N PRO A 109 -3.21 7.69 6.50
CA PRO A 109 -4.48 7.54 7.20
C PRO A 109 -5.52 6.73 6.41
N THR A 110 -5.25 6.48 5.14
CA THR A 110 -6.17 5.78 4.24
C THR A 110 -5.63 4.45 3.77
N CYS A 111 -4.39 4.32 3.37
CA CYS A 111 -3.84 3.09 2.80
C CYS A 111 -2.69 2.46 3.62
N GLY A 112 -2.29 3.05 4.76
CA GLY A 112 -1.31 2.46 5.65
C GLY A 112 -1.90 1.33 6.50
N ILE A 113 -1.05 0.43 7.01
CA ILE A 113 -1.46 -0.66 7.91
C ILE A 113 -1.15 -0.37 9.37
N HIS A 114 -0.25 0.57 9.62
CA HIS A 114 0.10 1.04 10.96
C HIS A 114 -0.14 2.54 11.06
N TRP A 115 -1.35 2.92 11.45
CA TRP A 115 -1.68 4.30 11.75
C TRP A 115 -1.66 4.49 13.25
N GLY A 116 -0.67 5.24 13.77
CA GLY A 116 -0.69 5.70 15.15
C GLY A 116 -1.74 6.81 15.34
N LYS A 117 -2.30 6.96 16.54
CA LYS A 117 -3.16 8.10 16.89
C LYS A 117 -2.31 9.36 16.98
N HIS A 118 -2.09 10.00 15.85
CA HIS A 118 -1.46 11.30 15.81
C HIS A 118 -2.53 12.37 16.10
N LYS A 119 -2.32 13.13 17.15
CA LYS A 119 -3.08 14.36 17.38
C LYS A 119 -2.67 15.35 16.29
N VAL A 120 -3.36 15.32 15.16
CA VAL A 120 -3.26 16.43 14.21
C VAL A 120 -3.90 17.63 14.88
N ASN A 121 -3.09 18.56 15.37
CA ASN A 121 -3.58 19.82 15.86
C ASN A 121 -4.19 20.57 14.67
N ARG A 122 -5.52 20.61 14.58
CA ARG A 122 -6.29 21.18 13.46
C ARG A 122 -5.94 22.64 13.16
N TYR A 123 -5.27 23.30 14.08
CA TYR A 123 -5.04 24.75 14.03
C TYR A 123 -3.56 25.13 14.07
N SER A 124 -2.65 24.15 14.09
CA SER A 124 -1.23 24.46 14.03
C SER A 124 -0.79 24.57 12.57
N THR A 125 -0.40 25.78 12.19
CA THR A 125 0.29 26.05 10.92
C THR A 125 1.75 25.61 10.96
N GLU A 126 2.27 25.18 12.12
CA GLU A 126 3.70 24.98 12.35
C GLU A 126 4.18 23.54 12.11
N SER A 127 3.33 22.55 12.10
CA SER A 127 3.69 21.20 11.67
C SER A 127 2.47 20.35 11.37
N PRO A 128 2.09 20.21 10.11
CA PRO A 128 1.01 19.31 9.70
C PRO A 128 1.46 17.84 9.62
N MET A 129 2.71 17.53 9.99
CA MET A 129 3.25 16.17 9.89
C MET A 129 2.84 15.33 11.09
N PRO A 130 2.50 14.05 10.86
CA PRO A 130 2.33 13.09 11.94
C PRO A 130 3.62 12.99 12.76
N VAL A 131 3.52 13.09 14.06
CA VAL A 131 4.65 12.82 14.96
C VAL A 131 4.79 11.31 15.10
N ASP A 132 5.95 10.76 14.76
CA ASP A 132 6.24 9.32 14.78
C ASP A 132 6.42 8.76 16.22
N ASN A 133 5.49 9.05 17.10
CA ASN A 133 5.51 8.46 18.43
C ASN A 133 4.08 8.15 18.91
N PRO A 134 3.47 7.04 18.44
CA PRO A 134 2.18 6.61 18.96
C PRO A 134 2.33 6.29 20.45
N ASP A 135 1.33 6.66 21.26
CA ASP A 135 1.24 6.18 22.64
C ASP A 135 1.24 4.63 22.59
N PRO A 136 2.21 3.94 23.23
CA PRO A 136 2.28 2.48 23.20
C PRO A 136 1.02 1.77 23.72
N LYS A 137 0.17 2.49 24.45
CA LYS A 137 -1.09 1.97 25.00
C LYS A 137 -2.27 2.10 24.04
N GLU A 138 -2.12 2.82 22.92
CA GLU A 138 -3.19 2.97 21.95
C GLU A 138 -3.11 1.90 20.87
N PRO A 139 -4.25 1.28 20.48
CA PRO A 139 -4.24 0.28 19.42
C PRO A 139 -3.78 0.90 18.10
N VAL A 140 -2.89 0.19 17.41
CA VAL A 140 -2.52 0.52 16.04
C VAL A 140 -3.73 0.28 15.15
N LEU A 141 -4.14 1.29 14.42
CA LEU A 141 -5.28 1.22 13.50
C LEU A 141 -4.77 1.15 12.06
N MET A 142 -5.48 0.44 11.22
CA MET A 142 -5.28 0.52 9.77
C MET A 142 -5.85 1.83 9.21
N GLY A 143 -5.31 2.31 8.09
CA GLY A 143 -5.96 3.33 7.29
C GLY A 143 -7.29 2.81 6.72
N ILE A 144 -8.24 3.70 6.45
CA ILE A 144 -9.64 3.34 6.12
C ILE A 144 -9.73 2.37 4.92
N MET A 145 -8.97 2.59 3.86
CA MET A 145 -8.95 1.73 2.68
C MET A 145 -8.34 0.35 3.00
N ALA A 146 -7.23 0.34 3.75
CA ALA A 146 -6.58 -0.89 4.16
C ALA A 146 -7.46 -1.73 5.09
N GLU A 147 -8.19 -1.09 6.01
CA GLU A 147 -9.18 -1.74 6.88
C GLU A 147 -10.30 -2.41 6.06
N ILE A 148 -10.91 -1.68 5.12
CA ILE A 148 -11.97 -2.21 4.24
C ILE A 148 -11.47 -3.40 3.42
N LEU A 149 -10.23 -3.34 2.90
CA LEU A 149 -9.62 -4.45 2.18
C LEU A 149 -9.36 -5.66 3.09
N SER A 150 -8.85 -5.43 4.30
CA SER A 150 -8.62 -6.48 5.29
C SER A 150 -9.90 -7.21 5.64
N GLU A 151 -10.99 -6.47 5.92
CA GLU A 151 -12.32 -7.02 6.17
C GLU A 151 -12.81 -7.86 4.97
N LYS A 152 -12.64 -7.35 3.76
CA LYS A 152 -13.08 -8.05 2.54
C LYS A 152 -12.29 -9.33 2.31
N PHE A 153 -10.97 -9.32 2.49
CA PHE A 153 -10.14 -10.53 2.37
C PHE A 153 -10.49 -11.56 3.45
N HIS A 154 -10.77 -11.11 4.67
CA HIS A 154 -11.22 -12.00 5.75
C HIS A 154 -12.54 -12.71 5.41
N VAL A 155 -13.54 -11.98 4.93
CA VAL A 155 -14.84 -12.56 4.50
C VAL A 155 -14.66 -13.60 3.39
N LEU A 156 -13.67 -13.45 2.52
CA LEU A 156 -13.36 -14.38 1.43
C LEU A 156 -12.38 -15.50 1.82
N ASN A 157 -12.01 -15.61 3.10
CA ASN A 157 -11.00 -16.53 3.60
C ASN A 157 -9.66 -16.44 2.84
N MET A 158 -9.27 -15.22 2.47
CA MET A 158 -8.01 -14.95 1.79
C MET A 158 -6.97 -14.45 2.81
N ASP A 159 -5.88 -15.22 2.96
CA ASP A 159 -4.71 -14.79 3.72
C ASP A 159 -3.78 -13.97 2.81
N VAL A 160 -3.96 -12.66 2.82
CA VAL A 160 -3.19 -11.72 2.01
C VAL A 160 -2.24 -10.93 2.90
N PRO A 161 -0.92 -11.06 2.74
CA PRO A 161 0.04 -10.24 3.46
C PRO A 161 -0.11 -8.75 3.14
N PHE A 162 -0.06 -7.91 4.17
CA PHE A 162 -0.11 -6.46 4.07
C PHE A 162 1.27 -5.87 4.33
N LEU A 163 1.78 -5.07 3.41
CA LEU A 163 3.05 -4.36 3.51
C LEU A 163 2.86 -2.85 3.42
N GLU A 164 3.81 -2.11 3.97
CA GLU A 164 3.87 -0.65 3.88
C GLU A 164 5.20 -0.20 3.30
N LEU A 165 5.16 0.60 2.24
CA LEU A 165 6.36 1.21 1.70
C LEU A 165 6.75 2.45 2.53
N PRO A 166 7.89 2.43 3.25
CA PRO A 166 8.28 3.48 4.18
C PRO A 166 9.06 4.60 3.47
N ILE A 167 8.36 5.40 2.65
CA ILE A 167 8.98 6.43 1.79
C ILE A 167 9.66 7.56 2.56
N GLN A 168 9.25 7.82 3.81
CA GLN A 168 9.78 8.90 4.64
C GLN A 168 11.00 8.46 5.46
N GLN A 169 11.24 7.16 5.55
CA GLN A 169 12.33 6.61 6.31
C GLN A 169 13.64 6.64 5.50
N PRO A 170 14.80 6.87 6.15
CA PRO A 170 16.08 6.83 5.46
C PRO A 170 16.40 5.44 4.90
N PRO A 171 17.25 5.33 3.87
CA PRO A 171 17.56 4.07 3.20
C PRO A 171 18.03 2.96 4.14
N GLU A 172 18.79 3.31 5.16
CA GLU A 172 19.38 2.43 6.16
C GLU A 172 18.43 2.03 7.30
N SER A 173 17.18 2.51 7.28
CA SER A 173 16.23 2.25 8.36
C SER A 173 15.82 0.78 8.42
N GLU A 174 15.55 0.31 9.63
CA GLU A 174 15.03 -1.03 9.86
C GLU A 174 13.71 -1.27 9.11
N GLN A 175 12.84 -0.25 9.05
CA GLN A 175 11.57 -0.34 8.32
C GLN A 175 11.76 -0.59 6.83
N ARG A 176 12.74 0.09 6.18
CA ARG A 176 13.03 -0.18 4.76
C ARG A 176 13.63 -1.56 4.56
N THR A 177 14.57 -1.94 5.40
CA THR A 177 15.18 -3.27 5.35
C THR A 177 14.11 -4.35 5.50
N LYS A 178 13.25 -4.22 6.52
CA LYS A 178 12.15 -5.15 6.75
C LYS A 178 11.19 -5.23 5.56
N PHE A 179 10.78 -4.09 5.02
CA PHE A 179 9.90 -4.06 3.84
C PHE A 179 10.46 -4.88 2.67
N TRP A 180 11.75 -4.68 2.34
CA TRP A 180 12.37 -5.41 1.23
C TRP A 180 12.54 -6.90 1.52
N VAL A 181 12.87 -7.28 2.74
CA VAL A 181 12.95 -8.70 3.14
C VAL A 181 11.59 -9.36 3.01
N ASP A 182 10.54 -8.76 3.56
CA ASP A 182 9.18 -9.32 3.50
C ASP A 182 8.68 -9.39 2.06
N LEU A 183 8.89 -8.35 1.25
CA LEU A 183 8.50 -8.34 -0.16
C LEU A 183 9.21 -9.45 -0.94
N LYS A 184 10.52 -9.63 -0.76
CA LYS A 184 11.29 -10.70 -1.40
C LYS A 184 10.70 -12.07 -1.13
N HIS A 185 10.43 -12.38 0.15
CA HIS A 185 9.81 -13.65 0.52
C HIS A 185 8.47 -13.93 -0.18
N LEU A 186 7.71 -12.88 -0.47
CA LEU A 186 6.39 -13.00 -1.09
C LEU A 186 6.43 -13.11 -2.60
N VAL A 187 7.38 -12.44 -3.25
CA VAL A 187 7.38 -12.30 -4.72
C VAL A 187 8.50 -13.08 -5.42
N GLU A 188 9.61 -13.37 -4.76
CA GLU A 188 10.67 -14.17 -5.38
C GLU A 188 10.26 -15.63 -5.61
N PRO A 189 10.76 -16.26 -6.65
CA PRO A 189 10.54 -17.70 -6.88
C PRO A 189 11.13 -18.51 -5.73
N ARG A 190 10.41 -19.54 -5.28
CA ARG A 190 10.89 -20.45 -4.22
C ARG A 190 12.05 -21.35 -4.65
N ASN A 191 12.38 -21.38 -5.96
CA ASN A 191 13.47 -22.19 -6.51
C ASN A 191 14.53 -21.28 -7.18
N PRO A 192 15.82 -21.32 -6.74
CA PRO A 192 16.91 -20.50 -7.27
C PRO A 192 17.21 -20.71 -8.76
N GLU A 193 16.99 -21.90 -9.31
CA GLU A 193 17.27 -22.23 -10.72
C GLU A 193 16.46 -21.39 -11.72
N TYR A 194 15.45 -20.66 -11.24
CA TYR A 194 14.61 -19.82 -12.10
C TYR A 194 15.30 -18.53 -12.55
N MET A 195 16.22 -17.99 -11.75
CA MET A 195 16.89 -16.72 -12.02
C MET A 195 17.97 -16.87 -13.13
N GLU A 196 18.58 -18.04 -13.24
CA GLU A 196 19.63 -18.27 -14.24
C GLU A 196 19.11 -18.45 -15.68
N GLN A 197 17.88 -18.94 -15.84
CA GLN A 197 17.31 -19.23 -17.15
C GLN A 197 16.60 -18.06 -17.84
N ASN A 198 16.37 -16.92 -17.17
CA ASN A 198 15.59 -15.78 -17.68
C ASN A 198 16.30 -14.43 -17.50
N GLY A 199 17.60 -14.43 -17.27
CA GLY A 199 18.46 -13.26 -17.07
C GLY A 199 19.11 -12.71 -18.34
N ASN A 200 18.54 -12.95 -19.53
CA ASN A 200 18.95 -12.34 -20.79
C ASN A 200 17.78 -11.60 -21.43
#